data_1b0a4dae95a6b863637990f07e7dac9d
#
_entry.id   1b0a4dae95a6b863637990f07e7dac9d
#
_cell.length_a   1.000
_cell.length_b   1.000
_cell.length_c   1.000
_cell.angle_alpha   90.00
_cell.angle_beta   90.00
_cell.angle_gamma   90.00
#
_symmetry.space_group_name_H-M   'P 1'
#
loop_
_entity.id
_entity.type
_entity.pdbx_description
1 polymer ?
#
loop_
_entity_poly.entity_id
_entity_poly.type
_entity_poly.pdbx_seq_one_letter_code
_entity_poly.pdbx_strand_id
1 'polypeptide(L)'
;MWVGVLAVLAMIAIGCMSVFAVGLIFSPGRSVARTTLAPGAPVELPTATPRPQVVIAAPDGVDYESAVFMNIYEQVNPSVVNITVFQLGASIHDTGVTGLDPDAFYEASGGSGFVWDTDGHIVTNNHVIEGADLLVVKFSDGTMTVASAIGADVDSDLAVLQFDTEGYTLTPVVRGKLAEVRVGQRVAAIGNPFGLEGTLTTGIVSALGRSIPARASFSIPASIQTDAPINPGNSGGPLLNERGEVIGVNAQIRSEERANSGVGFAIPISIVERVIPQLIVEGRYEHPYMGISGSTFSPICADELGIKPHMRGALVVDILSGTPAARAGLRSGDARVNSQYPQICPERRGGDLITAVDGQQVTSFDDVLSYLQQSTSPGDTITFTVFRDGESIEIDLTLSTRPRR
;
A
#
# COMPACT_ATOMS: atom_id res chain seq x y z
N MET A 1 32.26 -32.04 28.83
CA MET A 1 31.68 -31.14 27.78
C MET A 1 30.33 -31.65 27.30
N TRP A 2 29.50 -32.23 28.18
CA TRP A 2 28.19 -32.86 27.85
C TRP A 2 27.04 -32.43 28.79
N VAL A 3 27.28 -31.50 29.71
CA VAL A 3 26.27 -31.04 30.68
C VAL A 3 25.58 -29.76 30.25
N GLY A 4 26.11 -29.02 29.25
CA GLY A 4 25.55 -27.78 28.77
C GLY A 4 24.42 -27.90 27.71
N VAL A 5 24.30 -29.05 27.06
CA VAL A 5 23.31 -29.24 25.96
C VAL A 5 21.95 -29.70 26.48
N LEU A 6 21.89 -30.32 27.65
CA LEU A 6 20.64 -30.79 28.26
C LEU A 6 19.83 -29.67 28.96
N ALA A 7 20.47 -28.56 29.32
CA ALA A 7 19.77 -27.41 29.94
C ALA A 7 19.02 -26.52 28.97
N VAL A 8 19.42 -26.50 27.70
CA VAL A 8 18.76 -25.69 26.65
C VAL A 8 17.52 -26.40 26.08
N LEU A 9 17.52 -27.74 26.08
CA LEU A 9 16.34 -28.50 25.60
C LEU A 9 15.20 -28.58 26.63
N ALA A 10 15.49 -28.34 27.92
CA ALA A 10 14.47 -28.34 28.96
C ALA A 10 13.67 -27.05 29.09
N MET A 11 14.16 -25.92 28.54
CA MET A 11 13.42 -24.63 28.53
C MET A 11 12.49 -24.43 27.30
N ILE A 12 12.63 -25.26 26.28
CA ILE A 12 11.74 -25.23 25.10
C ILE A 12 10.48 -26.08 25.33
N ALA A 13 10.46 -26.98 26.30
CA ALA A 13 9.36 -27.92 26.54
C ALA A 13 8.23 -27.40 27.47
N ILE A 14 8.31 -26.18 28.01
CA ILE A 14 7.31 -25.64 28.95
C ILE A 14 6.41 -24.59 28.29
N GLY A 15 6.65 -24.20 27.02
CA GLY A 15 5.89 -23.19 26.30
C GLY A 15 4.73 -23.69 25.43
N CYS A 16 4.53 -24.98 25.25
CA CYS A 16 3.52 -25.55 24.34
C CYS A 16 2.56 -26.49 25.05
N MET A 17 1.60 -25.97 25.81
CA MET A 17 0.38 -26.70 26.15
C MET A 17 -0.77 -25.75 26.40
N SER A 18 -1.42 -25.31 25.33
CA SER A 18 -2.81 -24.87 25.34
C SER A 18 -3.40 -25.14 23.96
N VAL A 19 -3.61 -26.40 23.63
CA VAL A 19 -4.41 -26.81 22.46
C VAL A 19 -5.87 -26.74 22.89
N PHE A 20 -6.59 -25.70 22.49
CA PHE A 20 -8.06 -25.70 22.49
C PHE A 20 -8.51 -26.36 21.18
N ALA A 21 -9.10 -27.54 21.30
CA ALA A 21 -9.82 -28.17 20.22
C ALA A 21 -11.15 -27.42 20.03
N VAL A 22 -11.26 -26.60 18.97
CA VAL A 22 -12.53 -26.05 18.49
C VAL A 22 -13.10 -27.04 17.50
N GLY A 23 -14.16 -27.75 17.90
CA GLY A 23 -14.92 -28.64 17.02
C GLY A 23 -15.73 -27.79 16.02
N LEU A 24 -15.35 -27.82 14.74
CA LEU A 24 -16.09 -27.21 13.65
C LEU A 24 -17.31 -28.05 13.29
N ILE A 25 -18.50 -27.50 13.51
CA ILE A 25 -19.76 -28.03 12.96
C ILE A 25 -19.94 -27.38 11.57
N PHE A 26 -19.69 -28.15 10.53
CA PHE A 26 -20.01 -27.75 9.14
C PHE A 26 -21.52 -27.95 8.90
N SER A 27 -22.23 -26.87 8.57
CA SER A 27 -23.57 -26.92 7.96
C SER A 27 -23.46 -26.66 6.45
N PRO A 28 -24.04 -27.50 5.60
CA PRO A 28 -23.93 -27.32 4.15
C PRO A 28 -24.94 -26.28 3.63
N GLY A 29 -24.43 -25.35 2.86
CA GLY A 29 -25.08 -24.74 1.71
C GLY A 29 -26.30 -23.85 1.95
N ARG A 30 -26.08 -22.55 2.05
CA ARG A 30 -27.05 -21.56 1.58
C ARG A 30 -26.54 -20.89 0.33
N SER A 31 -27.21 -21.17 -0.80
CA SER A 31 -27.01 -20.46 -2.07
C SER A 31 -27.41 -19.00 -1.87
N VAL A 32 -26.45 -18.10 -1.99
CA VAL A 32 -26.71 -16.65 -2.06
C VAL A 32 -27.20 -16.36 -3.49
N ALA A 33 -28.45 -15.92 -3.63
CA ALA A 33 -28.99 -15.44 -4.89
C ALA A 33 -28.22 -14.19 -5.33
N ARG A 34 -27.53 -14.29 -6.46
CA ARG A 34 -26.95 -13.11 -7.13
C ARG A 34 -28.07 -12.23 -7.64
N THR A 35 -28.27 -11.08 -6.98
CA THR A 35 -29.09 -10.00 -7.53
C THR A 35 -28.22 -9.22 -8.50
N THR A 36 -28.52 -9.32 -9.79
CA THR A 36 -27.90 -8.46 -10.82
C THR A 36 -28.41 -7.04 -10.66
N LEU A 37 -27.59 -6.14 -10.20
CA LEU A 37 -27.86 -4.71 -10.21
C LEU A 37 -27.74 -4.16 -11.63
N ALA A 38 -28.73 -3.37 -12.05
CA ALA A 38 -28.74 -2.67 -13.33
C ALA A 38 -27.63 -1.60 -13.37
N PRO A 39 -26.98 -1.35 -14.53
CA PRO A 39 -25.96 -0.31 -14.63
C PRO A 39 -26.60 1.07 -14.53
N GLY A 40 -26.13 1.92 -13.63
CA GLY A 40 -26.39 3.36 -13.73
C GLY A 40 -26.93 4.10 -12.52
N ALA A 41 -26.94 3.56 -11.31
CA ALA A 41 -27.22 4.38 -10.12
C ALA A 41 -25.90 4.77 -9.43
N PRO A 42 -25.64 6.06 -9.12
CA PRO A 42 -24.51 6.45 -8.32
C PRO A 42 -24.69 5.84 -6.91
N VAL A 43 -23.72 5.05 -6.49
CA VAL A 43 -23.65 4.56 -5.12
C VAL A 43 -23.24 5.74 -4.24
N GLU A 44 -24.18 6.33 -3.51
CA GLU A 44 -23.85 7.27 -2.45
C GLU A 44 -23.18 6.48 -1.32
N LEU A 45 -21.86 6.62 -1.22
CA LEU A 45 -21.09 6.11 -0.10
C LEU A 45 -21.57 6.81 1.18
N PRO A 46 -21.79 6.09 2.30
CA PRO A 46 -22.14 6.72 3.55
C PRO A 46 -21.08 7.74 3.94
N THR A 47 -21.48 9.00 4.02
CA THR A 47 -20.60 10.11 4.43
C THR A 47 -20.22 9.88 5.88
N ALA A 48 -18.93 9.66 6.15
CA ALA A 48 -18.43 9.55 7.51
C ALA A 48 -18.84 10.80 8.31
N THR A 49 -19.58 10.61 9.40
CA THR A 49 -19.95 11.72 10.29
C THR A 49 -18.68 12.36 10.84
N PRO A 50 -18.47 13.68 10.67
CA PRO A 50 -17.29 14.34 11.21
C PRO A 50 -17.24 14.14 12.73
N ARG A 51 -16.15 13.56 13.23
CA ARG A 51 -15.90 13.55 14.67
C ARG A 51 -15.66 14.98 15.15
N PRO A 52 -16.16 15.37 16.33
CA PRO A 52 -15.85 16.67 16.92
C PRO A 52 -14.34 16.82 17.05
N GLN A 53 -13.82 18.02 16.73
CA GLN A 53 -12.42 18.35 16.99
C GLN A 53 -12.14 18.18 18.48
N VAL A 54 -11.23 17.29 18.81
CA VAL A 54 -10.81 17.08 20.18
C VAL A 54 -9.86 18.22 20.55
N VAL A 55 -10.26 19.06 21.49
CA VAL A 55 -9.36 20.03 22.15
C VAL A 55 -8.51 19.23 23.10
N ILE A 56 -7.23 19.04 22.75
CA ILE A 56 -6.26 18.34 23.59
C ILE A 56 -5.89 19.29 24.74
N ALA A 57 -6.44 19.05 25.93
CA ALA A 57 -5.92 19.62 27.16
C ALA A 57 -4.79 18.70 27.62
N ALA A 58 -3.53 19.20 27.63
CA ALA A 58 -2.42 18.44 28.18
C ALA A 58 -2.69 18.22 29.69
N PRO A 59 -2.58 16.97 30.20
CA PRO A 59 -2.62 16.75 31.65
C PRO A 59 -1.52 17.54 32.37
N ASP A 60 -1.75 17.90 33.63
CA ASP A 60 -0.75 18.63 34.41
C ASP A 60 0.60 17.90 34.43
N GLY A 61 1.66 18.59 34.00
CA GLY A 61 3.02 18.05 33.96
C GLY A 61 3.40 17.27 32.67
N VAL A 62 2.49 17.14 31.70
CA VAL A 62 2.77 16.53 30.39
C VAL A 62 3.00 17.63 29.35
N ASP A 63 4.08 17.53 28.59
CA ASP A 63 4.29 18.45 27.45
C ASP A 63 3.27 18.21 26.35
N TYR A 64 3.01 19.25 25.57
CA TYR A 64 1.96 19.22 24.54
C TYR A 64 2.18 18.12 23.50
N GLU A 65 3.42 17.83 23.12
CA GLU A 65 3.75 16.81 22.13
C GLU A 65 3.38 15.41 22.63
N SER A 66 3.79 15.09 23.86
CA SER A 66 3.43 13.82 24.50
C SER A 66 1.92 13.67 24.62
N ALA A 67 1.21 14.76 25.02
CA ALA A 67 -0.24 14.74 25.12
C ALA A 67 -0.93 14.46 23.77
N VAL A 68 -0.42 14.99 22.67
CA VAL A 68 -0.93 14.72 21.31
C VAL A 68 -0.84 13.22 20.99
N PHE A 69 0.33 12.61 21.15
CA PHE A 69 0.51 11.20 20.81
C PHE A 69 -0.21 10.24 21.75
N MET A 70 -0.30 10.55 23.05
CA MET A 70 -1.12 9.79 23.99
C MET A 70 -2.58 9.80 23.54
N ASN A 71 -3.14 10.97 23.21
CA ASN A 71 -4.50 11.10 22.75
C ASN A 71 -4.76 10.38 21.40
N ILE A 72 -3.82 10.47 20.45
CA ILE A 72 -3.90 9.73 19.19
C ILE A 72 -3.98 8.23 19.46
N TYR A 73 -3.12 7.72 20.34
CA TYR A 73 -3.11 6.31 20.70
C TYR A 73 -4.45 5.86 21.32
N GLU A 74 -4.94 6.59 22.31
CA GLU A 74 -6.21 6.27 22.99
C GLU A 74 -7.40 6.27 22.02
N GLN A 75 -7.44 7.20 21.06
CA GLN A 75 -8.54 7.31 20.11
C GLN A 75 -8.47 6.32 18.97
N VAL A 76 -7.28 6.02 18.44
CA VAL A 76 -7.13 5.25 17.20
C VAL A 76 -6.81 3.78 17.46
N ASN A 77 -6.15 3.45 18.58
CA ASN A 77 -5.80 2.06 18.90
C ASN A 77 -7.01 1.09 18.87
N PRO A 78 -8.24 1.47 19.30
CA PRO A 78 -9.41 0.62 19.17
C PRO A 78 -9.80 0.29 17.71
N SER A 79 -9.33 1.07 16.76
CA SER A 79 -9.54 0.85 15.33
C SER A 79 -8.47 -0.03 14.70
N VAL A 80 -7.34 -0.28 15.39
CA VAL A 80 -6.20 -1.03 14.85
C VAL A 80 -6.26 -2.47 15.31
N VAL A 81 -6.06 -3.39 14.38
CA VAL A 81 -6.13 -4.83 14.62
C VAL A 81 -4.81 -5.51 14.32
N ASN A 82 -4.55 -6.61 15.00
CA ASN A 82 -3.56 -7.61 14.59
C ASN A 82 -4.20 -8.57 13.59
N ILE A 83 -3.46 -8.95 12.57
CA ILE A 83 -3.83 -9.98 11.61
C ILE A 83 -2.81 -11.10 11.70
N THR A 84 -3.26 -12.30 12.04
CA THR A 84 -2.44 -13.51 12.03
C THR A 84 -2.85 -14.39 10.86
N VAL A 85 -1.86 -14.78 10.09
CA VAL A 85 -2.01 -15.64 8.91
C VAL A 85 -1.65 -17.06 9.29
N PHE A 86 -2.55 -17.99 9.03
CA PHE A 86 -2.31 -19.42 9.18
C PHE A 86 -2.32 -20.09 7.80
N GLN A 87 -1.43 -21.07 7.64
CA GLN A 87 -1.37 -21.95 6.48
C GLN A 87 -1.57 -23.40 6.90
N LEU A 88 -2.21 -24.19 6.05
CA LEU A 88 -2.28 -25.62 6.21
C LEU A 88 -0.90 -26.27 6.05
N GLY A 89 -0.63 -27.32 6.80
CA GLY A 89 0.61 -28.08 6.65
C GLY A 89 0.80 -28.58 5.21
N ALA A 90 -0.26 -28.93 4.51
CA ALA A 90 -0.22 -29.27 3.09
C ALA A 90 0.33 -28.13 2.23
N SER A 91 -0.15 -26.89 2.43
CA SER A 91 0.31 -25.70 1.70
C SER A 91 1.80 -25.39 1.99
N ILE A 92 2.25 -25.63 3.23
CA ILE A 92 3.64 -25.43 3.62
C ILE A 92 4.56 -26.53 3.04
N HIS A 93 4.08 -27.77 2.90
CA HIS A 93 4.83 -28.87 2.29
C HIS A 93 5.26 -28.56 0.85
N ASP A 94 4.45 -27.81 0.09
CA ASP A 94 4.79 -27.39 -1.26
C ASP A 94 6.02 -26.46 -1.31
N THR A 95 6.41 -25.87 -0.18
CA THR A 95 7.63 -25.07 -0.03
C THR A 95 8.88 -25.89 0.33
N GLY A 96 8.74 -27.21 0.49
CA GLY A 96 9.84 -28.13 0.82
C GLY A 96 10.04 -28.41 2.31
N VAL A 97 9.18 -27.86 3.18
CA VAL A 97 9.18 -28.19 4.63
C VAL A 97 8.45 -29.52 4.82
N THR A 98 9.08 -30.46 5.53
CA THR A 98 8.54 -31.81 5.76
C THR A 98 8.26 -32.05 7.24
N GLY A 99 7.37 -33.01 7.53
CA GLY A 99 7.09 -33.44 8.92
C GLY A 99 5.96 -32.67 9.62
N LEU A 100 5.24 -31.80 8.89
CA LEU A 100 4.02 -31.16 9.38
C LEU A 100 2.80 -32.05 9.13
N ASP A 101 1.79 -31.93 9.97
CA ASP A 101 0.47 -32.52 9.73
C ASP A 101 -0.20 -31.72 8.58
N PRO A 102 -0.57 -32.37 7.45
CA PRO A 102 -1.15 -31.68 6.29
C PRO A 102 -2.45 -30.94 6.60
N ASP A 103 -3.23 -31.45 7.55
CA ASP A 103 -4.56 -30.95 7.90
C ASP A 103 -4.53 -29.96 9.09
N ALA A 104 -3.37 -29.72 9.68
CA ALA A 104 -3.20 -28.76 10.77
C ALA A 104 -2.85 -27.37 10.25
N PHE A 105 -3.34 -26.34 10.95
CA PHE A 105 -2.97 -24.94 10.70
C PHE A 105 -1.72 -24.54 11.48
N TYR A 106 -0.81 -23.87 10.82
CA TYR A 106 0.41 -23.32 11.39
C TYR A 106 0.47 -21.83 11.15
N GLU A 107 0.86 -21.07 12.18
CA GLU A 107 1.10 -19.63 12.03
C GLU A 107 2.28 -19.41 11.08
N ALA A 108 2.03 -18.68 9.99
CA ALA A 108 2.99 -18.42 8.93
C ALA A 108 3.55 -17.00 8.97
N SER A 109 2.70 -16.02 9.19
CA SER A 109 3.05 -14.61 9.20
C SER A 109 1.97 -13.78 9.90
N GLY A 110 2.19 -12.48 9.97
CA GLY A 110 1.20 -11.56 10.50
C GLY A 110 1.58 -10.11 10.27
N GLY A 111 0.64 -9.24 10.58
CA GLY A 111 0.77 -7.80 10.45
C GLY A 111 -0.34 -7.07 11.18
N SER A 112 -0.59 -5.87 10.74
CA SER A 112 -1.66 -5.02 11.27
C SER A 112 -2.70 -4.70 10.19
N GLY A 113 -3.84 -4.23 10.63
CA GLY A 113 -4.87 -3.62 9.81
C GLY A 113 -5.62 -2.58 10.61
N PHE A 114 -6.61 -1.97 10.00
CA PHE A 114 -7.50 -1.05 10.71
C PHE A 114 -8.92 -1.12 10.16
N VAL A 115 -9.87 -0.85 11.04
CA VAL A 115 -11.30 -0.86 10.73
C VAL A 115 -11.61 0.30 9.79
N TRP A 116 -12.09 -0.04 8.59
CA TRP A 116 -12.42 0.92 7.54
C TRP A 116 -13.80 1.55 7.71
N ASP A 117 -14.79 0.70 8.06
CA ASP A 117 -16.19 1.08 8.23
C ASP A 117 -16.89 0.19 9.28
N THR A 118 -18.18 0.41 9.45
CA THR A 118 -19.03 -0.34 10.39
C THR A 118 -19.55 -1.66 9.82
N ASP A 119 -19.30 -1.94 8.53
CA ASP A 119 -19.74 -3.15 7.85
C ASP A 119 -18.73 -4.31 8.01
N GLY A 120 -17.67 -4.09 8.81
CA GLY A 120 -16.67 -5.09 9.15
C GLY A 120 -15.53 -5.19 8.13
N HIS A 121 -15.34 -4.15 7.32
CA HIS A 121 -14.19 -4.09 6.42
C HIS A 121 -12.92 -3.66 7.18
N ILE A 122 -11.85 -4.41 7.00
CA ILE A 122 -10.52 -4.12 7.53
C ILE A 122 -9.57 -3.91 6.37
N VAL A 123 -8.86 -2.79 6.38
CA VAL A 123 -7.80 -2.49 5.42
C VAL A 123 -6.47 -2.96 5.96
N THR A 124 -5.68 -3.59 5.10
CA THR A 124 -4.31 -4.05 5.38
C THR A 124 -3.47 -4.06 4.09
N ASN A 125 -2.22 -4.50 4.16
CA ASN A 125 -1.42 -4.75 2.96
C ASN A 125 -1.74 -6.13 2.35
N ASN A 126 -1.61 -6.22 1.02
CA ASN A 126 -1.73 -7.49 0.31
C ASN A 126 -0.69 -8.51 0.79
N HIS A 127 0.56 -8.07 0.99
CA HIS A 127 1.62 -8.98 1.43
C HIS A 127 1.44 -9.55 2.84
N VAL A 128 0.62 -8.90 3.68
CA VAL A 128 0.30 -9.40 5.02
C VAL A 128 -0.54 -10.66 4.94
N ILE A 129 -1.43 -10.75 3.95
CA ILE A 129 -2.40 -11.85 3.80
C ILE A 129 -2.04 -12.86 2.72
N GLU A 130 -0.88 -12.67 2.05
CA GLU A 130 -0.46 -13.52 0.95
C GLU A 130 -0.28 -14.97 1.39
N GLY A 131 -0.92 -15.89 0.66
CA GLY A 131 -0.85 -17.33 0.94
C GLY A 131 -1.66 -17.80 2.17
N ALA A 132 -2.55 -16.98 2.70
CA ALA A 132 -3.37 -17.35 3.85
C ALA A 132 -4.42 -18.41 3.51
N ASP A 133 -4.44 -19.52 4.26
CA ASP A 133 -5.54 -20.48 4.28
C ASP A 133 -6.59 -20.10 5.34
N LEU A 134 -6.16 -19.42 6.44
CA LEU A 134 -7.02 -18.88 7.48
C LEU A 134 -6.47 -17.54 7.97
N LEU A 135 -7.38 -16.57 8.15
CA LEU A 135 -7.07 -15.25 8.68
C LEU A 135 -7.76 -15.05 10.02
N VAL A 136 -6.99 -14.75 11.05
CA VAL A 136 -7.51 -14.41 12.38
C VAL A 136 -7.20 -12.95 12.68
N VAL A 137 -8.23 -12.21 13.02
CA VAL A 137 -8.16 -10.80 13.41
C VAL A 137 -8.33 -10.70 14.92
N LYS A 138 -7.43 -9.97 15.58
CA LYS A 138 -7.49 -9.68 17.00
C LYS A 138 -7.57 -8.17 17.23
N PHE A 139 -8.58 -7.73 17.95
CA PHE A 139 -8.81 -6.34 18.35
C PHE A 139 -7.97 -5.95 19.58
N SER A 140 -7.87 -4.65 19.85
CA SER A 140 -7.11 -4.11 20.99
C SER A 140 -7.66 -4.52 22.35
N ASP A 141 -8.95 -4.86 22.46
CA ASP A 141 -9.58 -5.38 23.67
C ASP A 141 -9.35 -6.89 23.92
N GLY A 142 -8.61 -7.53 22.99
CA GLY A 142 -8.32 -8.97 23.03
C GLY A 142 -9.36 -9.83 22.33
N THR A 143 -10.47 -9.27 21.85
CA THR A 143 -11.50 -10.00 21.10
C THR A 143 -10.91 -10.50 19.77
N MET A 144 -11.30 -11.69 19.34
CA MET A 144 -10.79 -12.34 18.14
C MET A 144 -11.93 -12.81 17.23
N THR A 145 -11.70 -12.75 15.92
CA THR A 145 -12.63 -13.27 14.91
C THR A 145 -11.87 -13.85 13.72
N VAL A 146 -12.55 -14.69 12.95
CA VAL A 146 -12.08 -15.14 11.65
C VAL A 146 -12.57 -14.16 10.59
N ALA A 147 -11.65 -13.77 9.70
CA ALA A 147 -11.97 -12.90 8.58
C ALA A 147 -11.71 -13.59 7.24
N SER A 148 -12.36 -13.11 6.20
CA SER A 148 -12.15 -13.53 4.82
C SER A 148 -11.55 -12.39 4.00
N ALA A 149 -10.56 -12.67 3.16
CA ALA A 149 -10.08 -11.70 2.18
C ALA A 149 -11.15 -11.55 1.07
N ILE A 150 -11.74 -10.37 0.95
CA ILE A 150 -12.76 -10.09 -0.06
C ILE A 150 -12.21 -9.40 -1.30
N GLY A 151 -11.03 -8.81 -1.21
CA GLY A 151 -10.35 -8.18 -2.32
C GLY A 151 -8.89 -7.89 -2.01
N ALA A 152 -8.04 -7.98 -3.03
CA ALA A 152 -6.62 -7.67 -2.91
C ALA A 152 -6.08 -7.10 -4.22
N ASP A 153 -5.11 -6.21 -4.10
CA ASP A 153 -4.38 -5.61 -5.20
C ASP A 153 -2.87 -5.63 -4.93
N VAL A 154 -2.18 -6.47 -5.68
CA VAL A 154 -0.73 -6.68 -5.55
C VAL A 154 0.07 -5.44 -5.96
N ASP A 155 -0.43 -4.67 -6.92
CA ASP A 155 0.27 -3.51 -7.49
C ASP A 155 0.26 -2.31 -6.55
N SER A 156 -0.80 -2.10 -5.77
CA SER A 156 -0.84 -1.09 -4.70
C SER A 156 -0.47 -1.65 -3.32
N ASP A 157 -0.26 -2.97 -3.20
CA ASP A 157 -0.03 -3.68 -1.94
C ASP A 157 -1.14 -3.42 -0.90
N LEU A 158 -2.40 -3.39 -1.34
CA LEU A 158 -3.58 -3.20 -0.49
C LEU A 158 -4.49 -4.42 -0.52
N ALA A 159 -5.15 -4.69 0.60
CA ALA A 159 -6.17 -5.73 0.72
C ALA A 159 -7.29 -5.31 1.66
N VAL A 160 -8.45 -5.94 1.48
CA VAL A 160 -9.62 -5.79 2.34
C VAL A 160 -10.02 -7.15 2.88
N LEU A 161 -10.17 -7.21 4.19
CA LEU A 161 -10.78 -8.33 4.89
C LEU A 161 -12.19 -7.95 5.30
N GLN A 162 -13.04 -8.95 5.46
CA GLN A 162 -14.39 -8.80 6.02
C GLN A 162 -14.65 -9.91 7.03
N PHE A 163 -15.34 -9.56 8.11
CA PHE A 163 -15.81 -10.50 9.13
C PHE A 163 -17.26 -10.20 9.52
N ASP A 164 -17.89 -11.14 10.21
CA ASP A 164 -19.25 -10.96 10.77
C ASP A 164 -19.20 -10.03 11.97
N THR A 165 -19.91 -8.91 11.89
CA THR A 165 -19.91 -7.83 12.90
C THR A 165 -20.87 -8.06 14.06
N GLU A 166 -21.62 -9.16 14.08
CA GLU A 166 -22.56 -9.43 15.16
C GLU A 166 -21.84 -9.56 16.50
N GLY A 167 -22.22 -8.73 17.45
CA GLY A 167 -21.63 -8.68 18.80
C GLY A 167 -20.38 -7.80 18.93
N TYR A 168 -19.93 -7.13 17.85
CA TYR A 168 -18.78 -6.23 17.88
C TYR A 168 -19.20 -4.76 17.85
N THR A 169 -18.49 -3.92 18.61
CA THR A 169 -18.60 -2.46 18.51
C THR A 169 -17.40 -1.93 17.78
N LEU A 170 -17.59 -1.55 16.52
CA LEU A 170 -16.51 -1.10 15.65
C LEU A 170 -16.29 0.40 15.75
N THR A 171 -15.04 0.80 15.73
CA THR A 171 -14.61 2.20 15.67
C THR A 171 -13.83 2.41 14.36
N PRO A 172 -14.48 2.86 13.27
CA PRO A 172 -13.78 3.15 12.02
C PRO A 172 -12.78 4.29 12.19
N VAL A 173 -11.68 4.23 11.44
CA VAL A 173 -10.68 5.30 11.40
C VAL A 173 -11.24 6.56 10.74
N VAL A 174 -10.72 7.72 11.14
CA VAL A 174 -10.93 8.99 10.42
C VAL A 174 -9.87 9.12 9.35
N ARG A 175 -10.29 9.40 8.11
CA ARG A 175 -9.40 9.57 6.96
C ARG A 175 -8.99 11.02 6.81
N GLY A 176 -7.69 11.28 6.65
CA GLY A 176 -7.13 12.57 6.34
C GLY A 176 -7.10 12.84 4.82
N LYS A 177 -6.47 13.93 4.43
CA LYS A 177 -6.33 14.33 3.02
C LYS A 177 -4.85 14.45 2.67
N LEU A 178 -4.39 13.70 1.65
CA LEU A 178 -2.99 13.79 1.21
C LEU A 178 -2.59 15.23 0.81
N ALA A 179 -3.52 16.01 0.24
CA ALA A 179 -3.27 17.40 -0.13
C ALA A 179 -2.91 18.32 1.05
N GLU A 180 -3.24 17.93 2.28
CA GLU A 180 -2.90 18.67 3.50
C GLU A 180 -1.56 18.21 4.12
N VAL A 181 -1.01 17.08 3.67
CA VAL A 181 0.26 16.55 4.19
C VAL A 181 1.44 17.36 3.70
N ARG A 182 2.38 17.64 4.60
CA ARG A 182 3.60 18.43 4.31
C ARG A 182 4.83 17.74 4.87
N VAL A 183 5.95 17.86 4.15
CA VAL A 183 7.27 17.44 4.65
C VAL A 183 7.60 18.19 5.93
N GLY A 184 8.09 17.47 6.93
CA GLY A 184 8.33 17.99 8.29
C GLY A 184 7.12 17.88 9.23
N GLN A 185 5.94 17.53 8.74
CA GLN A 185 4.76 17.28 9.59
C GLN A 185 4.99 16.03 10.44
N ARG A 186 4.62 16.09 11.72
CA ARG A 186 4.69 14.97 12.65
C ARG A 186 3.68 13.90 12.29
N VAL A 187 4.10 12.66 12.48
CA VAL A 187 3.26 11.48 12.22
C VAL A 187 3.43 10.44 13.32
N ALA A 188 2.40 9.61 13.47
CA ALA A 188 2.44 8.41 14.28
C ALA A 188 2.06 7.20 13.42
N ALA A 189 2.77 6.11 13.59
CA ALA A 189 2.38 4.81 13.05
C ALA A 189 1.91 3.93 14.21
N ILE A 190 0.72 3.34 14.07
CA ILE A 190 0.22 2.37 15.02
C ILE A 190 0.18 1.00 14.34
N GLY A 191 0.62 -0.02 15.08
CA GLY A 191 0.51 -1.42 14.70
C GLY A 191 0.22 -2.26 15.92
N ASN A 192 -0.14 -3.52 15.68
CA ASN A 192 -0.38 -4.50 16.73
C ASN A 192 0.48 -5.76 16.47
N PRO A 193 1.83 -5.64 16.54
CA PRO A 193 2.71 -6.77 16.32
C PRO A 193 2.51 -7.85 17.39
N PHE A 194 2.46 -9.11 16.97
CA PHE A 194 2.34 -10.28 17.86
C PHE A 194 1.04 -10.35 18.69
N GLY A 195 0.01 -9.56 18.35
CA GLY A 195 -1.24 -9.55 19.11
C GLY A 195 -1.10 -9.13 20.58
N LEU A 196 0.05 -8.51 20.92
CA LEU A 196 0.25 -7.79 22.18
C LEU A 196 -0.40 -6.41 22.05
N GLU A 197 -0.47 -5.65 23.13
CA GLU A 197 -1.03 -4.28 23.11
C GLU A 197 -0.43 -3.46 21.96
N GLY A 198 -1.24 -2.58 21.35
CA GLY A 198 -0.86 -1.79 20.20
C GLY A 198 0.47 -1.04 20.40
N THR A 199 1.31 -1.02 19.39
CA THR A 199 2.60 -0.33 19.39
C THR A 199 2.48 0.98 18.63
N LEU A 200 2.86 2.09 19.24
CA LEU A 200 2.94 3.41 18.61
C LEU A 200 4.40 3.76 18.36
N THR A 201 4.70 4.17 17.13
CA THR A 201 5.98 4.80 16.77
C THR A 201 5.74 6.19 16.20
N THR A 202 6.66 7.12 16.40
CA THR A 202 6.52 8.53 15.98
C THR A 202 7.69 8.98 15.13
N GLY A 203 7.43 9.96 14.27
CA GLY A 203 8.43 10.57 13.42
C GLY A 203 7.82 11.74 12.65
N ILE A 204 8.38 12.03 11.48
CA ILE A 204 7.90 13.08 10.58
C ILE A 204 7.68 12.52 9.16
N VAL A 205 6.95 13.26 8.36
CA VAL A 205 6.96 13.08 6.90
C VAL A 205 8.32 13.54 6.38
N SER A 206 9.15 12.62 5.92
CA SER A 206 10.50 12.90 5.41
C SER A 206 10.49 13.33 3.94
N ALA A 207 9.58 12.75 3.13
CA ALA A 207 9.37 13.13 1.73
C ALA A 207 7.98 12.70 1.26
N LEU A 208 7.54 13.27 0.14
CA LEU A 208 6.31 12.93 -0.57
C LEU A 208 6.65 12.59 -2.03
N GLY A 209 5.77 11.82 -2.68
CA GLY A 209 5.87 11.53 -4.10
C GLY A 209 6.98 10.53 -4.45
N ARG A 210 7.45 9.72 -3.51
CA ARG A 210 8.44 8.67 -3.79
C ARG A 210 7.76 7.47 -4.44
N SER A 211 8.41 6.89 -5.45
CA SER A 211 8.03 5.58 -5.96
C SER A 211 8.82 4.50 -5.25
N ILE A 212 8.12 3.56 -4.66
CA ILE A 212 8.74 2.41 -3.99
C ILE A 212 8.48 1.15 -4.81
N PRO A 213 9.46 0.24 -4.92
CA PRO A 213 9.24 -1.03 -5.60
C PRO A 213 8.12 -1.81 -4.91
N ALA A 214 7.05 -2.13 -5.64
CA ALA A 214 6.10 -3.13 -5.17
C ALA A 214 6.73 -4.52 -5.25
N ARG A 215 6.14 -5.50 -4.57
CA ARG A 215 6.58 -6.90 -4.68
C ARG A 215 6.37 -7.46 -6.09
N ALA A 216 5.39 -6.93 -6.82
CA ALA A 216 5.22 -7.11 -8.25
C ALA A 216 6.19 -6.24 -9.06
N SER A 217 6.16 -6.36 -10.40
CA SER A 217 7.10 -5.65 -11.28
C SER A 217 6.82 -4.15 -11.44
N PHE A 218 5.83 -3.60 -10.75
CA PHE A 218 5.49 -2.18 -10.78
C PHE A 218 5.95 -1.49 -9.49
N SER A 219 5.94 -0.18 -9.49
CA SER A 219 6.22 0.63 -8.31
C SER A 219 4.92 1.17 -7.73
N ILE A 220 4.86 1.31 -6.41
CA ILE A 220 3.81 2.07 -5.72
C ILE A 220 4.23 3.54 -5.78
N PRO A 221 3.60 4.36 -6.62
CA PRO A 221 3.97 5.76 -6.75
C PRO A 221 3.41 6.60 -5.60
N ALA A 222 3.87 7.84 -5.53
CA ALA A 222 3.37 8.86 -4.60
C ALA A 222 3.52 8.53 -3.11
N SER A 223 4.26 7.48 -2.74
CA SER A 223 4.42 7.02 -1.36
C SER A 223 4.90 8.13 -0.42
N ILE A 224 4.41 8.09 0.81
CA ILE A 224 4.86 8.96 1.92
C ILE A 224 6.09 8.30 2.53
N GLN A 225 7.23 9.01 2.56
CA GLN A 225 8.40 8.59 3.30
C GLN A 225 8.35 9.17 4.71
N THR A 226 8.69 8.37 5.72
CA THR A 226 8.75 8.77 7.13
C THR A 226 9.98 8.18 7.81
N ASP A 227 10.45 8.84 8.85
CA ASP A 227 11.47 8.32 9.78
C ASP A 227 10.83 7.64 11.01
N ALA A 228 9.50 7.70 11.16
CA ALA A 228 8.81 6.86 12.13
C ALA A 228 9.18 5.39 11.90
N PRO A 229 9.62 4.66 12.94
CA PRO A 229 10.02 3.26 12.80
C PRO A 229 8.91 2.38 12.24
N ILE A 230 9.04 1.95 10.99
CA ILE A 230 8.19 0.94 10.35
C ILE A 230 8.95 -0.39 10.38
N ASN A 231 8.41 -1.35 11.11
CA ASN A 231 9.00 -2.68 11.34
C ASN A 231 7.97 -3.78 11.02
N PRO A 232 8.42 -5.05 10.88
CA PRO A 232 7.50 -6.18 10.83
C PRO A 232 6.51 -6.12 12.00
N GLY A 233 5.21 -6.19 11.66
CA GLY A 233 4.12 -6.13 12.63
C GLY A 233 3.32 -4.84 12.57
N ASN A 234 3.86 -3.67 12.18
CA ASN A 234 3.03 -2.48 11.92
C ASN A 234 2.72 -2.25 10.43
N SER A 235 3.20 -3.14 9.53
CA SER A 235 2.75 -3.18 8.13
C SER A 235 1.25 -3.45 8.06
N GLY A 236 0.55 -2.71 7.20
CA GLY A 236 -0.92 -2.73 7.08
C GLY A 236 -1.65 -1.85 8.10
N GLY A 237 -1.00 -1.42 9.17
CA GLY A 237 -1.52 -0.45 10.13
C GLY A 237 -1.51 0.99 9.57
N PRO A 238 -2.20 1.93 10.25
CA PRO A 238 -2.32 3.31 9.81
C PRO A 238 -1.04 4.13 10.08
N LEU A 239 -0.70 5.02 9.14
CA LEU A 239 0.11 6.20 9.37
C LEU A 239 -0.83 7.39 9.63
N LEU A 240 -0.65 8.09 10.72
CA LEU A 240 -1.55 9.11 11.25
C LEU A 240 -0.89 10.48 11.28
N ASN A 241 -1.69 11.53 11.03
CA ASN A 241 -1.29 12.91 11.31
C ASN A 241 -1.54 13.27 12.78
N GLU A 242 -1.21 14.50 13.17
CA GLU A 242 -1.36 15.04 14.53
C GLU A 242 -2.83 15.10 15.02
N ARG A 243 -3.81 14.96 14.12
CA ARG A 243 -5.24 14.90 14.45
C ARG A 243 -5.76 13.47 14.61
N GLY A 244 -4.89 12.46 14.51
CA GLY A 244 -5.29 11.04 14.51
C GLY A 244 -5.98 10.60 13.22
N GLU A 245 -5.87 11.35 12.14
CA GLU A 245 -6.42 11.00 10.84
C GLU A 245 -5.43 10.17 10.04
N VAL A 246 -5.92 9.10 9.39
CA VAL A 246 -5.10 8.23 8.54
C VAL A 246 -4.68 8.98 7.28
N ILE A 247 -3.38 9.15 7.08
CA ILE A 247 -2.78 9.74 5.89
C ILE A 247 -2.14 8.70 4.98
N GLY A 248 -1.99 7.45 5.46
CA GLY A 248 -1.48 6.34 4.66
C GLY A 248 -1.54 5.00 5.39
N VAL A 249 -1.20 3.93 4.68
CA VAL A 249 -1.06 2.57 5.19
C VAL A 249 0.42 2.23 5.24
N ASN A 250 0.93 1.87 6.42
CA ASN A 250 2.34 1.51 6.61
C ASN A 250 2.69 0.31 5.72
N ALA A 251 3.74 0.44 4.92
CA ALA A 251 4.23 -0.62 4.06
C ALA A 251 5.68 -0.94 4.41
N GLN A 252 5.97 -2.22 4.62
CA GLN A 252 7.34 -2.66 4.82
C GLN A 252 8.06 -2.72 3.48
N ILE A 253 9.16 -1.96 3.34
CA ILE A 253 10.06 -2.12 2.21
C ILE A 253 11.00 -3.28 2.47
N ARG A 254 11.35 -3.96 1.38
CA ARG A 254 12.41 -4.97 1.35
C ARG A 254 13.75 -4.27 1.59
N SER A 255 14.12 -4.08 2.86
CA SER A 255 15.47 -3.69 3.25
C SER A 255 16.33 -4.96 3.28
N GLU A 256 17.51 -4.93 2.68
CA GLU A 256 18.47 -6.04 2.75
C GLU A 256 18.88 -6.37 4.21
N GLU A 257 18.73 -5.43 5.13
CA GLU A 257 19.15 -5.56 6.52
C GLU A 257 18.02 -5.95 7.50
N ARG A 258 16.78 -6.15 7.06
CA ARG A 258 15.62 -6.49 7.91
C ARG A 258 15.42 -5.61 9.17
N ALA A 259 16.10 -4.46 9.25
CA ALA A 259 16.03 -3.51 10.35
C ALA A 259 15.65 -2.13 9.83
N ASN A 260 14.95 -1.34 10.64
CA ASN A 260 14.63 0.03 10.34
C ASN A 260 15.93 0.85 10.21
N SER A 261 16.19 1.36 9.01
CA SER A 261 17.33 2.25 8.70
C SER A 261 17.02 3.73 8.89
N GLY A 262 15.90 4.09 9.55
CA GLY A 262 15.38 5.47 9.61
C GLY A 262 14.61 5.86 8.35
N VAL A 263 14.25 4.91 7.50
CA VAL A 263 13.45 5.12 6.29
C VAL A 263 12.29 4.14 6.27
N GLY A 264 11.09 4.65 6.48
CA GLY A 264 9.83 3.94 6.36
C GLY A 264 8.99 4.53 5.23
N PHE A 265 8.01 3.78 4.75
CA PHE A 265 7.10 4.24 3.70
C PHE A 265 5.67 3.86 4.02
N ALA A 266 4.74 4.68 3.55
CA ALA A 266 3.32 4.40 3.61
C ALA A 266 2.65 4.65 2.27
N ILE A 267 1.68 3.81 1.94
CA ILE A 267 0.79 3.97 0.79
C ILE A 267 -0.16 5.13 1.10
N PRO A 268 -0.21 6.19 0.27
CA PRO A 268 -0.98 7.38 0.58
C PRO A 268 -2.47 7.11 0.67
N ILE A 269 -3.16 7.83 1.56
CA ILE A 269 -4.60 7.73 1.74
C ILE A 269 -5.37 7.99 0.44
N SER A 270 -4.87 8.84 -0.46
CA SER A 270 -5.49 9.08 -1.77
C SER A 270 -5.55 7.84 -2.66
N ILE A 271 -4.54 6.95 -2.59
CA ILE A 271 -4.56 5.66 -3.27
C ILE A 271 -5.51 4.70 -2.56
N VAL A 272 -5.47 4.65 -1.22
CA VAL A 272 -6.35 3.81 -0.41
C VAL A 272 -7.82 4.10 -0.71
N GLU A 273 -8.23 5.38 -0.73
CA GLU A 273 -9.60 5.82 -1.01
C GLU A 273 -10.09 5.48 -2.43
N ARG A 274 -9.18 5.28 -3.37
CA ARG A 274 -9.52 4.84 -4.73
C ARG A 274 -9.61 3.32 -4.86
N VAL A 275 -8.69 2.62 -4.22
CA VAL A 275 -8.54 1.16 -4.36
C VAL A 275 -9.56 0.41 -3.50
N ILE A 276 -9.69 0.77 -2.22
CA ILE A 276 -10.48 0.02 -1.25
C ILE A 276 -11.96 -0.14 -1.65
N PRO A 277 -12.67 0.91 -2.11
CA PRO A 277 -14.07 0.76 -2.52
C PRO A 277 -14.26 -0.26 -3.67
N GLN A 278 -13.32 -0.31 -4.62
CA GLN A 278 -13.40 -1.30 -5.71
C GLN A 278 -13.06 -2.71 -5.20
N LEU A 279 -12.10 -2.86 -4.27
CA LEU A 279 -11.82 -4.15 -3.65
C LEU A 279 -13.04 -4.68 -2.88
N ILE A 280 -13.79 -3.83 -2.21
CA ILE A 280 -15.02 -4.21 -1.50
C ILE A 280 -16.10 -4.71 -2.47
N VAL A 281 -16.30 -4.01 -3.59
CA VAL A 281 -17.41 -4.31 -4.52
C VAL A 281 -17.05 -5.38 -5.53
N GLU A 282 -15.82 -5.32 -6.08
CA GLU A 282 -15.40 -6.15 -7.23
C GLU A 282 -14.34 -7.19 -6.87
N GLY A 283 -13.78 -7.15 -5.66
CA GLY A 283 -12.67 -8.01 -5.22
C GLY A 283 -11.33 -7.67 -5.86
N ARG A 284 -11.27 -6.66 -6.73
CA ARG A 284 -10.07 -6.26 -7.47
C ARG A 284 -10.10 -4.77 -7.81
N TYR A 285 -8.91 -4.24 -8.14
CA TYR A 285 -8.76 -2.89 -8.67
C TYR A 285 -8.25 -2.91 -10.11
N GLU A 286 -8.80 -2.03 -10.97
CA GLU A 286 -8.36 -1.88 -12.36
C GLU A 286 -7.46 -0.65 -12.50
N HIS A 287 -6.17 -0.90 -12.72
CA HIS A 287 -5.19 0.18 -12.87
C HIS A 287 -5.23 0.82 -14.26
N PRO A 288 -5.12 2.16 -14.34
CA PRO A 288 -4.93 2.85 -15.62
C PRO A 288 -3.58 2.47 -16.23
N TYR A 289 -3.53 2.37 -17.55
CA TYR A 289 -2.38 1.87 -18.27
C TYR A 289 -2.12 2.67 -19.55
N MET A 290 -0.87 3.08 -19.74
CA MET A 290 -0.39 3.78 -20.94
C MET A 290 0.35 2.86 -21.90
N GLY A 291 1.16 1.95 -21.36
CA GLY A 291 2.01 1.05 -22.14
C GLY A 291 3.35 1.64 -22.53
N ILE A 292 3.94 2.45 -21.66
CA ILE A 292 5.32 2.98 -21.82
C ILE A 292 6.21 2.47 -20.69
N SER A 293 7.51 2.41 -20.96
CA SER A 293 8.54 2.51 -19.94
C SER A 293 9.23 3.86 -20.06
N GLY A 294 9.61 4.45 -18.94
CA GLY A 294 10.21 5.77 -18.92
C GLY A 294 11.25 5.91 -17.83
N SER A 295 11.98 7.00 -17.89
CA SER A 295 12.94 7.42 -16.87
C SER A 295 12.85 8.92 -16.63
N THR A 296 13.32 9.37 -15.48
CA THR A 296 13.47 10.81 -15.23
C THR A 296 14.62 11.34 -16.07
N PHE A 297 14.37 12.43 -16.81
CA PHE A 297 15.40 13.09 -17.60
C PHE A 297 16.52 13.62 -16.69
N SER A 298 17.76 13.25 -17.01
CA SER A 298 18.95 13.75 -16.35
C SER A 298 19.65 14.81 -17.20
N PRO A 299 19.94 16.00 -16.67
CA PRO A 299 20.68 17.03 -17.40
C PRO A 299 22.05 16.60 -17.92
N ILE A 300 22.66 15.57 -17.31
CA ILE A 300 23.95 15.02 -17.76
C ILE A 300 23.84 14.36 -19.13
N CYS A 301 22.62 13.95 -19.52
CA CYS A 301 22.32 13.34 -20.83
C CYS A 301 21.90 14.36 -21.89
N ALA A 302 21.86 15.65 -21.55
CA ALA A 302 21.26 16.70 -22.38
C ALA A 302 21.85 16.75 -23.79
N ASP A 303 23.18 16.80 -23.89
CA ASP A 303 23.89 16.90 -25.19
C ASP A 303 23.68 15.62 -26.01
N GLU A 304 23.73 14.45 -25.38
CA GLU A 304 23.55 13.16 -26.05
C GLU A 304 22.15 12.97 -26.60
N LEU A 305 21.14 13.50 -25.88
CA LEU A 305 19.72 13.40 -26.24
C LEU A 305 19.23 14.55 -27.10
N GLY A 306 19.99 15.63 -27.25
CA GLY A 306 19.58 16.85 -27.95
C GLY A 306 18.51 17.65 -27.22
N ILE A 307 18.46 17.53 -25.90
CA ILE A 307 17.50 18.20 -25.01
C ILE A 307 18.23 19.30 -24.23
N LYS A 308 17.60 20.46 -24.04
CA LYS A 308 18.22 21.55 -23.28
C LYS A 308 18.44 21.16 -21.82
N PRO A 309 19.62 21.44 -21.20
CA PRO A 309 19.96 20.97 -19.85
C PRO A 309 19.03 21.48 -18.73
N HIS A 310 18.37 22.61 -18.94
CA HIS A 310 17.44 23.18 -17.96
C HIS A 310 16.05 22.56 -17.97
N MET A 311 15.73 21.72 -18.95
CA MET A 311 14.46 21.03 -19.01
C MET A 311 14.34 19.98 -17.90
N ARG A 312 13.11 19.66 -17.55
CA ARG A 312 12.75 18.61 -16.60
C ARG A 312 11.59 17.84 -17.17
N GLY A 313 11.44 16.58 -16.81
CA GLY A 313 10.33 15.77 -17.27
C GLY A 313 10.61 14.28 -17.24
N ALA A 314 9.64 13.53 -17.76
CA ALA A 314 9.68 12.08 -17.94
C ALA A 314 10.07 11.75 -19.38
N LEU A 315 11.18 11.07 -19.54
CA LEU A 315 11.62 10.61 -20.86
C LEU A 315 10.94 9.28 -21.22
N VAL A 316 10.33 9.20 -22.38
CA VAL A 316 9.77 7.96 -22.93
C VAL A 316 10.90 7.10 -23.47
N VAL A 317 11.19 5.98 -22.78
CA VAL A 317 12.29 5.07 -23.13
C VAL A 317 11.85 4.00 -24.12
N ASP A 318 10.68 3.38 -23.83
CA ASP A 318 10.11 2.35 -24.70
C ASP A 318 8.58 2.42 -24.71
N ILE A 319 7.98 1.94 -25.82
CA ILE A 319 6.53 1.90 -26.01
C ILE A 319 6.14 0.50 -26.48
N LEU A 320 5.26 -0.14 -25.76
CA LEU A 320 4.74 -1.44 -26.13
C LEU A 320 3.75 -1.32 -27.29
N SER A 321 3.90 -2.18 -28.29
CA SER A 321 3.02 -2.22 -29.46
C SER A 321 1.56 -2.44 -29.08
N GLY A 322 0.63 -1.73 -29.74
CA GLY A 322 -0.81 -1.89 -29.54
C GLY A 322 -1.36 -1.25 -28.26
N THR A 323 -0.52 -0.55 -27.49
CA THR A 323 -0.92 0.14 -26.25
C THR A 323 -1.52 1.54 -26.54
N PRO A 324 -2.16 2.17 -25.55
CA PRO A 324 -2.62 3.54 -25.64
C PRO A 324 -1.56 4.53 -26.14
N ALA A 325 -0.35 4.46 -25.60
CA ALA A 325 0.76 5.32 -26.00
C ALA A 325 1.15 5.17 -27.47
N ALA A 326 1.20 3.93 -27.95
CA ALA A 326 1.48 3.65 -29.38
C ALA A 326 0.38 4.23 -30.29
N ARG A 327 -0.90 4.09 -29.89
CA ARG A 327 -2.03 4.62 -30.65
C ARG A 327 -2.09 6.15 -30.64
N ALA A 328 -1.71 6.77 -29.52
CA ALA A 328 -1.66 8.23 -29.39
C ALA A 328 -0.49 8.86 -30.17
N GLY A 329 0.45 8.07 -30.66
CA GLY A 329 1.60 8.56 -31.41
C GLY A 329 2.72 9.14 -30.54
N LEU A 330 2.81 8.70 -29.25
CA LEU A 330 4.02 8.92 -28.46
C LEU A 330 5.22 8.22 -29.14
N ARG A 331 6.41 8.77 -28.94
CA ARG A 331 7.64 8.24 -29.52
C ARG A 331 8.66 7.85 -28.47
N SER A 332 9.18 6.65 -28.57
CA SER A 332 10.43 6.25 -27.90
C SER A 332 11.64 6.67 -28.74
N GLY A 333 12.81 6.71 -28.14
CA GLY A 333 14.05 6.94 -28.88
C GLY A 333 14.33 5.85 -29.91
N ASP A 334 14.70 6.24 -31.13
CA ASP A 334 14.98 5.34 -32.24
C ASP A 334 16.47 5.24 -32.56
N ALA A 335 17.22 6.30 -32.34
CA ALA A 335 18.64 6.37 -32.64
C ALA A 335 19.50 5.94 -31.43
N ARG A 336 20.33 4.90 -31.61
CA ARG A 336 21.28 4.47 -30.58
C ARG A 336 22.28 5.56 -30.25
N VAL A 337 22.55 5.73 -28.99
CA VAL A 337 23.56 6.63 -28.44
C VAL A 337 24.64 5.79 -27.77
N ASN A 338 25.88 6.07 -28.11
CA ASN A 338 27.03 5.51 -27.38
C ASN A 338 27.31 6.46 -26.19
N SER A 339 26.54 6.34 -25.12
CA SER A 339 26.62 7.25 -23.98
C SER A 339 27.94 7.09 -23.24
N GLN A 340 28.51 8.21 -22.80
CA GLN A 340 29.58 8.23 -21.79
C GLN A 340 29.09 7.81 -20.42
N TYR A 341 27.77 7.84 -20.20
CA TYR A 341 27.11 7.55 -18.92
C TYR A 341 26.02 6.47 -19.09
N PRO A 342 26.38 5.23 -19.52
CA PRO A 342 25.40 4.21 -19.89
C PRO A 342 24.50 3.74 -18.75
N GLN A 343 24.87 4.00 -17.50
CA GLN A 343 24.07 3.67 -16.31
C GLN A 343 23.04 4.77 -15.95
N ILE A 344 23.16 5.95 -16.54
CA ILE A 344 22.32 7.13 -16.24
C ILE A 344 21.50 7.52 -17.46
N CYS A 345 22.11 7.49 -18.64
CA CYS A 345 21.50 7.93 -19.89
C CYS A 345 20.90 6.75 -20.65
N PRO A 346 19.73 6.93 -21.26
CA PRO A 346 19.12 5.88 -22.07
C PRO A 346 19.98 5.59 -23.31
N GLU A 347 19.92 4.36 -23.78
CA GLU A 347 20.69 3.91 -24.97
C GLU A 347 20.21 4.53 -26.29
N ARG A 348 19.07 5.24 -26.25
CA ARG A 348 18.43 5.81 -27.45
C ARG A 348 18.05 7.27 -27.25
N ARG A 349 18.16 8.07 -28.30
CA ARG A 349 17.72 9.47 -28.39
C ARG A 349 16.54 9.62 -29.34
N GLY A 350 15.85 10.77 -29.27
CA GLY A 350 14.69 11.10 -30.13
C GLY A 350 13.35 10.70 -29.51
N GLY A 351 13.34 10.19 -28.28
CA GLY A 351 12.13 9.96 -27.52
C GLY A 351 11.49 11.24 -26.99
N ASP A 352 10.20 11.18 -26.73
CA ASP A 352 9.45 12.29 -26.15
C ASP A 352 9.90 12.56 -24.72
N LEU A 353 10.03 13.84 -24.37
CA LEU A 353 10.12 14.28 -22.99
C LEU A 353 8.77 14.83 -22.55
N ILE A 354 8.06 14.11 -21.69
CA ILE A 354 6.81 14.55 -21.10
C ILE A 354 7.11 15.62 -20.05
N THR A 355 6.60 16.82 -20.25
CA THR A 355 6.83 17.98 -19.37
C THR A 355 5.59 18.40 -18.58
N ALA A 356 4.39 17.98 -19.01
CA ALA A 356 3.15 18.15 -18.26
C ALA A 356 2.13 17.05 -18.59
N VAL A 357 1.19 16.82 -17.69
CA VAL A 357 -0.01 15.98 -17.87
C VAL A 357 -1.22 16.81 -17.47
N ASP A 358 -2.19 16.95 -18.35
CA ASP A 358 -3.39 17.80 -18.16
C ASP A 358 -3.07 19.21 -17.62
N GLY A 359 -1.98 19.81 -18.16
CA GLY A 359 -1.48 21.12 -17.76
C GLY A 359 -0.70 21.16 -16.44
N GLN A 360 -0.63 20.04 -15.68
CA GLN A 360 0.20 19.95 -14.48
C GLN A 360 1.64 19.60 -14.87
N GLN A 361 2.59 20.44 -14.47
CA GLN A 361 4.00 20.22 -14.75
C GLN A 361 4.49 18.92 -14.07
N VAL A 362 5.25 18.12 -14.81
CA VAL A 362 5.96 16.95 -14.30
C VAL A 362 7.47 17.16 -14.46
N THR A 363 8.23 16.74 -13.48
CA THR A 363 9.68 16.90 -13.42
C THR A 363 10.40 15.56 -13.46
N SER A 364 9.66 14.47 -13.25
CA SER A 364 10.16 13.10 -13.18
C SER A 364 9.17 12.12 -13.80
N PHE A 365 9.63 10.90 -14.06
CA PHE A 365 8.73 9.81 -14.46
C PHE A 365 7.79 9.39 -13.32
N ASP A 366 8.25 9.51 -12.07
CA ASP A 366 7.44 9.25 -10.89
C ASP A 366 6.25 10.20 -10.76
N ASP A 367 6.38 11.46 -11.22
CA ASP A 367 5.26 12.42 -11.24
C ASP A 367 4.16 11.94 -12.20
N VAL A 368 4.54 11.41 -13.37
CA VAL A 368 3.58 10.84 -14.33
C VAL A 368 2.86 9.64 -13.74
N LEU A 369 3.60 8.70 -13.11
CA LEU A 369 3.00 7.53 -12.46
C LEU A 369 2.09 7.93 -11.30
N SER A 370 2.50 8.93 -10.51
CA SER A 370 1.72 9.46 -9.40
C SER A 370 0.42 10.10 -9.87
N TYR A 371 0.48 10.88 -10.96
CA TYR A 371 -0.70 11.48 -11.59
C TYR A 371 -1.70 10.41 -12.04
N LEU A 372 -1.23 9.40 -12.75
CA LEU A 372 -2.08 8.30 -13.21
C LEU A 372 -2.78 7.61 -12.04
N GLN A 373 -2.02 7.23 -11.02
CA GLN A 373 -2.56 6.46 -9.90
C GLN A 373 -3.52 7.26 -9.02
N GLN A 374 -3.30 8.57 -8.89
CA GLN A 374 -4.10 9.42 -8.01
C GLN A 374 -5.30 10.08 -8.70
N SER A 375 -5.20 10.33 -10.02
CA SER A 375 -6.12 11.24 -10.70
C SER A 375 -6.87 10.61 -11.86
N THR A 376 -6.52 9.38 -12.30
CA THR A 376 -7.11 8.79 -13.51
C THR A 376 -7.65 7.39 -13.29
N SER A 377 -8.52 6.96 -14.19
CA SER A 377 -9.11 5.62 -14.29
C SER A 377 -8.96 5.07 -15.71
N PRO A 378 -9.06 3.75 -15.91
CA PRO A 378 -9.15 3.20 -17.26
C PRO A 378 -10.32 3.82 -18.04
N GLY A 379 -10.06 4.21 -19.29
CA GLY A 379 -11.02 4.91 -20.16
C GLY A 379 -10.90 6.42 -20.14
N ASP A 380 -10.22 7.03 -19.16
CA ASP A 380 -9.98 8.47 -19.14
C ASP A 380 -9.04 8.88 -20.28
N THR A 381 -9.27 10.07 -20.83
CA THR A 381 -8.37 10.69 -21.80
C THR A 381 -7.58 11.78 -21.08
N ILE A 382 -6.26 11.69 -21.16
CA ILE A 382 -5.31 12.67 -20.61
C ILE A 382 -4.53 13.33 -21.73
N THR A 383 -4.12 14.58 -21.53
CA THR A 383 -3.31 15.35 -22.48
C THR A 383 -1.87 15.45 -21.98
N PHE A 384 -0.93 14.87 -22.70
CA PHE A 384 0.48 15.08 -22.47
C PHE A 384 0.99 16.31 -23.20
N THR A 385 1.70 17.21 -22.51
CA THR A 385 2.59 18.17 -23.15
C THR A 385 3.97 17.51 -23.25
N VAL A 386 4.41 17.27 -24.48
CA VAL A 386 5.69 16.65 -24.75
C VAL A 386 6.63 17.57 -25.54
N PHE A 387 7.92 17.53 -25.21
CA PHE A 387 8.95 18.16 -25.99
C PHE A 387 9.52 17.12 -26.96
N ARG A 388 9.38 17.41 -28.27
CA ARG A 388 9.78 16.56 -29.40
C ARG A 388 10.44 17.40 -30.48
N ASP A 389 11.58 17.00 -30.98
CA ASP A 389 12.28 17.65 -32.12
C ASP A 389 12.48 19.18 -31.98
N GLY A 390 12.63 19.66 -30.74
CA GLY A 390 12.84 21.09 -30.44
C GLY A 390 11.56 21.88 -30.14
N GLU A 391 10.39 21.30 -30.30
CA GLU A 391 9.08 21.92 -30.12
C GLU A 391 8.28 21.25 -28.99
N SER A 392 7.35 22.02 -28.39
CA SER A 392 6.38 21.51 -27.43
C SER A 392 5.06 21.26 -28.15
N ILE A 393 4.54 20.03 -28.05
CA ILE A 393 3.29 19.59 -28.66
C ILE A 393 2.38 18.93 -27.62
N GLU A 394 1.09 18.94 -27.86
CA GLU A 394 0.11 18.23 -27.05
C GLU A 394 -0.31 16.92 -27.72
N ILE A 395 -0.45 15.87 -26.90
CA ILE A 395 -0.86 14.53 -27.34
C ILE A 395 -1.93 14.00 -26.40
N ASP A 396 -3.11 13.76 -26.93
CA ASP A 396 -4.20 13.13 -26.20
C ASP A 396 -4.03 11.61 -26.20
N LEU A 397 -4.18 11.00 -25.01
CA LEU A 397 -4.04 9.58 -24.81
C LEU A 397 -5.20 9.04 -23.96
N THR A 398 -5.98 8.10 -24.52
CA THR A 398 -7.03 7.40 -23.77
C THR A 398 -6.44 6.17 -23.10
N LEU A 399 -6.51 6.16 -21.77
CA LEU A 399 -5.99 5.08 -20.93
C LEU A 399 -6.77 3.78 -21.12
N SER A 400 -6.10 2.65 -21.02
CA SER A 400 -6.73 1.34 -20.95
C SER A 400 -6.57 0.72 -19.57
N THR A 401 -7.26 -0.38 -19.33
CA THR A 401 -6.97 -1.23 -18.16
C THR A 401 -5.62 -1.91 -18.37
N ARG A 402 -4.82 -1.98 -17.30
CA ARG A 402 -3.56 -2.69 -17.27
C ARG A 402 -3.79 -4.18 -17.58
N PRO A 403 -3.03 -4.80 -18.51
CA PRO A 403 -3.12 -6.23 -18.76
C PRO A 403 -2.80 -7.04 -17.50
N ARG A 404 -3.61 -8.06 -17.22
CA ARG A 404 -3.34 -9.03 -16.16
C ARG A 404 -2.18 -9.93 -16.58
N ARG A 405 -1.35 -10.28 -15.64
CA ARG A 405 -0.28 -11.25 -15.79
C ARG A 405 -0.73 -12.63 -15.37
#